data_0ff6ed9247716b9acd3509db8a1e35fa
#
_entry.id   0ff6ed9247716b9acd3509db8a1e35fa
#
_cell.length_a   1.000
_cell.length_b   1.000
_cell.length_c   1.000
_cell.angle_alpha   90.00
_cell.angle_beta   90.00
_cell.angle_gamma   90.00
#
_symmetry.space_group_name_H-M   'P 1'
#
loop_
_entity.id
_entity.type
_entity.pdbx_description
1 polymer ?
#
loop_
_entity_poly.entity_id
_entity_poly.type
_entity_poly.pdbx_seq_one_letter_code
_entity_poly.pdbx_strand_id
1 'polypeptide(L)'
;MPEFRQFPACYDPASVRAIVTPSAFARENLFFLQEAGHIRLVQSHAGTQRSSLDSFLIVQVVAGSGSLRYGARRFALRAGQCFWIDCRRPHGYRSADADPWELRWVHFNGRSAPAFYRRFGEEPVFTPADGAAVARRLDAVLACASRWD
;
A
#
# COMPACT_ATOMS: atom_id res chain seq x y z
N MET A 1 -4.82 -3.14 22.92
CA MET A 1 -5.68 -3.87 21.95
C MET A 1 -5.53 -3.18 20.62
N PRO A 2 -5.02 -3.84 19.57
CA PRO A 2 -5.09 -3.25 18.26
C PRO A 2 -6.57 -3.03 17.93
N GLU A 3 -6.95 -1.81 17.59
CA GLU A 3 -8.28 -1.55 17.06
C GLU A 3 -8.40 -2.31 15.73
N PHE A 4 -8.98 -3.49 15.77
CA PHE A 4 -9.52 -4.13 14.59
C PHE A 4 -10.67 -3.26 14.09
N ARG A 5 -10.34 -2.26 13.27
CA ARG A 5 -11.37 -1.53 12.54
C ARG A 5 -12.06 -2.55 11.65
N GLN A 6 -13.31 -2.85 11.95
CA GLN A 6 -14.15 -3.63 11.06
C GLN A 6 -14.10 -2.98 9.67
N PHE A 7 -13.65 -3.74 8.71
CA PHE A 7 -13.71 -3.29 7.33
C PHE A 7 -15.18 -3.10 6.91
N PRO A 8 -15.48 -2.07 6.11
CA PRO A 8 -16.80 -1.94 5.49
C PRO A 8 -17.21 -3.22 4.75
N ALA A 9 -18.50 -3.43 4.56
CA ALA A 9 -19.07 -4.64 3.91
C ALA A 9 -18.57 -4.88 2.47
N CYS A 10 -17.93 -3.88 1.84
CA CYS A 10 -17.29 -4.05 0.53
C CYS A 10 -16.00 -4.86 0.55
N TYR A 11 -15.46 -5.18 1.73
CA TYR A 11 -14.25 -5.98 1.88
C TYR A 11 -14.58 -7.41 2.30
N ASP A 12 -13.79 -8.35 1.79
CA ASP A 12 -13.80 -9.73 2.29
C ASP A 12 -13.47 -9.75 3.78
N PRO A 13 -14.22 -10.51 4.62
CA PRO A 13 -13.94 -10.63 6.06
C PRO A 13 -12.55 -11.14 6.41
N ALA A 14 -11.87 -11.83 5.48
CA ALA A 14 -10.48 -12.27 5.67
C ALA A 14 -9.45 -11.15 5.43
N SER A 15 -9.88 -9.96 5.03
CA SER A 15 -8.99 -8.81 4.86
C SER A 15 -8.34 -8.42 6.20
N VAL A 16 -7.05 -8.07 6.15
CA VAL A 16 -6.24 -7.76 7.34
C VAL A 16 -5.55 -6.42 7.16
N ARG A 17 -5.51 -5.63 8.23
CA ARG A 17 -4.81 -4.34 8.29
C ARG A 17 -4.16 -4.17 9.66
N ALA A 18 -2.90 -3.78 9.68
CA ALA A 18 -2.16 -3.43 10.89
C ALA A 18 -1.69 -1.98 10.82
N ILE A 19 -1.94 -1.21 11.87
CA ILE A 19 -1.45 0.16 12.04
C ILE A 19 -0.38 0.13 13.13
N VAL A 20 0.77 0.74 12.85
CA VAL A 20 1.93 0.76 13.74
C VAL A 20 2.23 2.19 14.15
N THR A 21 2.46 2.41 15.44
CA THR A 21 2.99 3.67 15.94
C THR A 21 4.49 3.53 16.17
N PRO A 22 5.34 4.09 15.29
CA PRO A 22 6.79 3.96 15.44
C PRO A 22 7.30 4.75 16.65
N SER A 23 8.34 4.22 17.32
CA SER A 23 9.03 4.92 18.40
C SER A 23 9.76 6.17 17.90
N ALA A 24 10.10 7.09 18.80
CA ALA A 24 10.93 8.25 18.47
C ALA A 24 12.27 7.83 17.84
N PHE A 25 12.93 6.81 18.41
CA PHE A 25 14.15 6.25 17.87
C PHE A 25 14.00 5.76 16.42
N ALA A 26 12.93 5.02 16.14
CA ALA A 26 12.68 4.52 14.79
C ALA A 26 12.46 5.67 13.79
N ARG A 27 11.68 6.69 14.15
CA ARG A 27 11.45 7.87 13.31
C ARG A 27 12.73 8.61 12.94
N GLU A 28 13.66 8.68 13.87
CA GLU A 28 14.91 9.43 13.71
C GLU A 28 16.00 8.65 12.98
N ASN A 29 16.01 7.31 13.10
CA ASN A 29 17.19 6.52 12.75
C ASN A 29 16.94 5.37 11.76
N LEU A 30 15.70 4.94 11.55
CA LEU A 30 15.37 3.74 10.79
C LEU A 30 14.40 4.04 9.64
N PHE A 31 14.27 3.08 8.73
CA PHE A 31 13.01 2.90 8.02
C PHE A 31 11.98 2.35 9.02
N PHE A 32 10.80 2.90 9.03
CA PHE A 32 9.74 2.48 9.92
C PHE A 32 8.43 2.25 9.19
N LEU A 33 7.71 1.24 9.65
CA LEU A 33 6.37 0.92 9.17
C LEU A 33 5.34 1.85 9.82
N GLN A 34 4.37 2.29 9.03
CA GLN A 34 3.20 3.05 9.49
C GLN A 34 1.94 2.20 9.42
N GLU A 35 1.80 1.42 8.35
CA GLU A 35 0.64 0.57 8.10
C GLU A 35 1.01 -0.54 7.11
N ALA A 36 0.43 -1.70 7.28
CA ALA A 36 0.48 -2.78 6.30
C ALA A 36 -0.87 -3.47 6.19
N GLY A 37 -1.15 -4.08 5.07
CA GLY A 37 -2.39 -4.82 4.91
C GLY A 37 -2.43 -5.73 3.70
N HIS A 38 -3.45 -6.57 3.73
CA HIS A 38 -3.86 -7.43 2.65
C HIS A 38 -5.39 -7.38 2.60
N ILE A 39 -5.94 -6.78 1.59
CA ILE A 39 -7.39 -6.63 1.43
C ILE A 39 -7.86 -7.25 0.14
N ARG A 40 -9.10 -7.71 0.16
CA ARG A 40 -9.84 -8.13 -1.01
C ARG A 40 -11.18 -7.39 -1.05
N LEU A 41 -11.43 -6.68 -2.12
CA LEU A 41 -12.75 -6.09 -2.37
C LEU A 41 -13.68 -7.16 -2.95
N VAL A 42 -14.91 -7.19 -2.48
CA VAL A 42 -15.97 -8.09 -2.97
C VAL A 42 -17.05 -7.33 -3.74
N GLN A 43 -17.03 -6.00 -3.68
CA GLN A 43 -17.92 -5.12 -4.42
C GLN A 43 -17.30 -3.75 -4.64
N SER A 44 -17.93 -2.92 -5.43
CA SER A 44 -17.47 -1.56 -5.73
C SER A 44 -17.22 -0.72 -4.48
N HIS A 45 -16.15 0.09 -4.53
CA HIS A 45 -15.74 1.00 -3.47
C HIS A 45 -15.28 2.33 -4.07
N ALA A 46 -15.55 3.42 -3.37
CA ALA A 46 -15.22 4.78 -3.85
C ALA A 46 -13.72 5.04 -4.06
N GLY A 47 -12.86 4.18 -3.51
CA GLY A 47 -11.41 4.32 -3.60
C GLY A 47 -10.82 5.30 -2.60
N THR A 48 -9.54 5.59 -2.77
CA THR A 48 -8.76 6.50 -1.94
C THR A 48 -8.43 7.75 -2.73
N GLN A 49 -8.60 8.92 -2.11
CA GLN A 49 -8.18 10.22 -2.64
C GLN A 49 -7.50 11.00 -1.52
N ARG A 50 -6.28 11.49 -1.76
CA ARG A 50 -5.53 12.29 -0.80
C ARG A 50 -4.79 13.43 -1.50
N SER A 51 -4.73 14.60 -0.86
CA SER A 51 -3.89 15.71 -1.30
C SER A 51 -2.45 15.56 -0.81
N SER A 52 -2.25 15.08 0.42
CA SER A 52 -0.94 14.84 1.02
C SER A 52 -1.05 13.91 2.23
N LEU A 53 -0.10 13.00 2.34
CA LEU A 53 0.14 12.15 3.51
C LEU A 53 1.64 11.96 3.65
N ASP A 54 2.21 12.19 4.83
CA ASP A 54 3.66 11.99 5.08
C ASP A 54 3.99 10.50 5.17
N SER A 55 4.10 9.88 4.00
CA SER A 55 4.30 8.45 3.84
C SER A 55 4.79 8.12 2.43
N PHE A 56 5.45 6.98 2.30
CA PHE A 56 5.66 6.28 1.04
C PHE A 56 4.78 5.04 1.02
N LEU A 57 4.24 4.70 -0.13
CA LEU A 57 3.33 3.59 -0.30
C LEU A 57 3.81 2.65 -1.40
N ILE A 58 3.94 1.37 -1.07
CA ILE A 58 4.11 0.29 -2.05
C ILE A 58 2.87 -0.57 -2.01
N VAL A 59 2.30 -0.83 -3.18
CA VAL A 59 1.13 -1.69 -3.37
C VAL A 59 1.43 -2.74 -4.42
N GLN A 60 1.04 -3.98 -4.16
CA GLN A 60 0.96 -5.05 -5.15
C GLN A 60 -0.50 -5.37 -5.46
N VAL A 61 -0.85 -5.37 -6.73
CA VAL A 61 -2.14 -5.87 -7.20
C VAL A 61 -2.07 -7.38 -7.34
N VAL A 62 -2.76 -8.09 -6.45
CA VAL A 62 -2.77 -9.57 -6.40
C VAL A 62 -3.72 -10.14 -7.42
N ALA A 63 -4.91 -9.58 -7.51
CA ALA A 63 -5.97 -9.96 -8.43
C ALA A 63 -6.83 -8.74 -8.77
N GLY A 64 -7.63 -8.85 -9.81
CA GLY A 64 -8.48 -7.77 -10.26
C GLY A 64 -7.72 -6.66 -10.98
N SER A 65 -8.38 -5.53 -11.14
CA SER A 65 -7.85 -4.36 -11.85
C SER A 65 -8.33 -3.06 -11.21
N GLY A 66 -7.69 -1.96 -11.61
CA GLY A 66 -8.03 -0.64 -11.09
C GLY A 66 -7.22 0.46 -11.75
N SER A 67 -7.15 1.60 -11.10
CA SER A 67 -6.42 2.76 -11.58
C SER A 67 -5.71 3.51 -10.45
N LEU A 68 -4.59 4.14 -10.81
CA LEU A 68 -3.84 5.09 -9.97
C LEU A 68 -3.84 6.45 -10.66
N ARG A 69 -4.17 7.50 -9.92
CA ARG A 69 -3.87 8.89 -10.26
C ARG A 69 -2.73 9.36 -9.35
N TYR A 70 -1.66 9.84 -9.95
CA TYR A 70 -0.49 10.33 -9.24
C TYR A 70 -0.01 11.66 -9.83
N GLY A 71 -0.23 12.73 -9.10
CA GLY A 71 -0.14 14.08 -9.65
C GLY A 71 -1.11 14.24 -10.82
N ALA A 72 -0.59 14.66 -11.97
CA ALA A 72 -1.36 14.82 -13.22
C ALA A 72 -1.43 13.53 -14.06
N ARG A 73 -0.67 12.49 -13.70
CA ARG A 73 -0.60 11.22 -14.46
C ARG A 73 -1.67 10.23 -13.99
N ARG A 74 -2.13 9.42 -14.94
CA ARG A 74 -3.07 8.31 -14.68
C ARG A 74 -2.50 7.02 -15.22
N PHE A 75 -2.71 5.94 -14.47
CA PHE A 75 -2.22 4.60 -14.79
C PHE A 75 -3.35 3.59 -14.64
N ALA A 76 -3.50 2.71 -15.61
CA ALA A 76 -4.27 1.47 -15.44
C ALA A 76 -3.42 0.44 -14.70
N LEU A 77 -4.04 -0.30 -13.79
CA LEU A 77 -3.40 -1.33 -12.98
C LEU A 77 -4.09 -2.67 -13.18
N ARG A 78 -3.31 -3.73 -13.23
CA ARG A 78 -3.79 -5.10 -13.33
C ARG A 78 -3.03 -6.04 -12.40
N ALA A 79 -3.56 -7.22 -12.19
CA ALA A 79 -2.91 -8.27 -11.40
C ALA A 79 -1.45 -8.49 -11.85
N GLY A 80 -0.55 -8.63 -10.88
CA GLY A 80 0.89 -8.78 -11.09
C GLY A 80 1.68 -7.47 -11.12
N GLN A 81 1.02 -6.32 -11.25
CA GLN A 81 1.67 -5.02 -11.19
C GLN A 81 1.78 -4.49 -9.77
N CYS A 82 2.76 -3.63 -9.57
CA CYS A 82 2.95 -2.87 -8.35
C CYS A 82 2.97 -1.38 -8.65
N PHE A 83 2.72 -0.56 -7.63
CA PHE A 83 3.08 0.84 -7.68
C PHE A 83 3.80 1.27 -6.40
N TRP A 84 4.70 2.24 -6.56
CA TRP A 84 5.42 2.90 -5.47
C TRP A 84 5.29 4.41 -5.64
N ILE A 85 4.72 5.09 -4.66
CA ILE A 85 4.46 6.52 -4.70
C ILE A 85 4.93 7.23 -3.43
N ASP A 86 5.27 8.50 -3.59
CA ASP A 86 5.42 9.46 -2.51
C ASP A 86 4.05 10.08 -2.21
N CYS A 87 3.45 9.67 -1.11
CA CYS A 87 2.10 10.09 -0.72
C CYS A 87 1.99 11.58 -0.34
N ARG A 88 3.10 12.29 -0.21
CA ARG A 88 3.08 13.75 0.00
C ARG A 88 2.60 14.50 -1.23
N ARG A 89 2.59 13.85 -2.40
CA ARG A 89 2.01 14.37 -3.64
C ARG A 89 0.55 13.95 -3.77
N PRO A 90 -0.31 14.76 -4.44
CA PRO A 90 -1.69 14.38 -4.69
C PRO A 90 -1.79 13.02 -5.39
N HIS A 91 -2.58 12.13 -4.84
CA HIS A 91 -2.75 10.76 -5.36
C HIS A 91 -4.13 10.22 -5.07
N GLY A 92 -4.52 9.23 -5.84
CA GLY A 92 -5.73 8.45 -5.62
C GLY A 92 -5.66 7.13 -6.37
N TYR A 93 -6.29 6.12 -5.83
CA TYR A 93 -6.39 4.82 -6.47
C TYR A 93 -7.76 4.20 -6.20
N ARG A 94 -8.24 3.45 -7.19
CA ARG A 94 -9.57 2.86 -7.16
C ARG A 94 -9.60 1.53 -7.89
N SER A 95 -10.33 0.57 -7.32
CA SER A 95 -10.68 -0.68 -7.98
C SER A 95 -11.62 -0.45 -9.16
N ALA A 96 -11.49 -1.26 -10.19
CA ALA A 96 -12.52 -1.34 -11.25
C ALA A 96 -13.80 -1.97 -10.67
N ASP A 97 -14.95 -1.43 -11.06
CA ASP A 97 -16.24 -1.88 -10.52
C ASP A 97 -16.57 -3.32 -10.99
N ALA A 98 -16.22 -3.64 -12.24
CA ALA A 98 -16.50 -4.96 -12.83
C ALA A 98 -15.44 -6.03 -12.49
N ASP A 99 -14.30 -5.64 -11.90
CA ASP A 99 -13.18 -6.53 -11.60
C ASP A 99 -12.50 -6.10 -10.30
N PRO A 100 -13.19 -6.27 -9.16
CA PRO A 100 -12.70 -5.81 -7.86
C PRO A 100 -11.33 -6.39 -7.53
N TRP A 101 -10.43 -5.54 -7.04
CA TRP A 101 -9.06 -5.95 -6.79
C TRP A 101 -8.79 -6.51 -5.41
N GLU A 102 -7.73 -7.28 -5.34
CA GLU A 102 -7.07 -7.73 -4.14
C GLU A 102 -5.69 -7.08 -4.07
N LEU A 103 -5.35 -6.47 -2.95
CA LEU A 103 -4.12 -5.70 -2.75
C LEU A 103 -3.34 -6.17 -1.52
N ARG A 104 -2.01 -6.18 -1.65
CA ARG A 104 -1.08 -6.09 -0.52
C ARG A 104 -0.43 -4.72 -0.52
N TRP A 105 -0.22 -4.13 0.66
CA TRP A 105 0.45 -2.83 0.73
C TRP A 105 1.24 -2.63 2.01
N VAL A 106 2.17 -1.68 1.94
CA VAL A 106 2.88 -1.11 3.09
C VAL A 106 2.95 0.40 2.94
N HIS A 107 2.59 1.11 4.00
CA HIS A 107 2.94 2.51 4.21
C HIS A 107 4.15 2.56 5.12
N PHE A 108 5.20 3.25 4.69
CA PHE A 108 6.43 3.38 5.43
C PHE A 108 7.04 4.78 5.26
N ASN A 109 7.96 5.11 6.14
CA ASN A 109 8.76 6.31 6.02
C ASN A 109 10.16 6.06 6.60
N GLY A 110 10.97 7.08 6.65
CA GLY A 110 12.31 7.03 7.20
C GLY A 110 13.15 8.18 6.69
N ARG A 111 14.17 8.54 7.44
CA ARG A 111 15.05 9.67 7.09
C ARG A 111 15.64 9.54 5.68
N SER A 112 15.97 8.33 5.27
CA SER A 112 16.54 8.05 3.94
C SER A 112 15.49 7.70 2.86
N ALA A 113 14.22 7.54 3.22
CA ALA A 113 13.17 7.14 2.27
C ALA A 113 13.05 8.10 1.07
N PRO A 114 13.11 9.44 1.22
CA PRO A 114 13.08 10.35 0.09
C PRO A 114 14.23 10.15 -0.90
N ALA A 115 15.43 9.84 -0.40
CA ALA A 115 16.60 9.61 -1.25
C ALA A 115 16.46 8.33 -2.08
N PHE A 116 15.96 7.24 -1.47
CA PHE A 116 15.66 6.00 -2.17
C PHE A 116 14.58 6.22 -3.23
N TYR A 117 13.52 6.94 -2.88
CA TYR A 117 12.44 7.22 -3.83
C TYR A 117 12.95 8.04 -5.02
N ARG A 118 13.74 9.09 -4.81
CA ARG A 118 14.35 9.85 -5.91
C ARG A 118 15.24 9.00 -6.81
N ARG A 119 15.89 7.99 -6.25
CA ARG A 119 16.81 7.12 -7.02
C ARG A 119 16.08 6.03 -7.82
N PHE A 120 14.99 5.49 -7.29
CA PHE A 120 14.34 4.27 -7.80
C PHE A 120 12.86 4.43 -8.15
N GLY A 121 12.21 5.53 -7.73
CA GLY A 121 10.77 5.75 -7.88
C GLY A 121 10.35 6.54 -9.13
N GLU A 122 11.21 6.63 -10.15
CA GLU A 122 10.94 7.44 -11.37
C GLU A 122 9.67 6.99 -12.09
N GLU A 123 9.49 5.68 -12.26
CA GLU A 123 8.26 5.10 -12.79
C GLU A 123 7.41 4.52 -11.65
N PRO A 124 6.26 5.15 -11.33
CA PRO A 124 5.47 4.73 -10.19
C PRO A 124 4.83 3.34 -10.36
N VAL A 125 4.49 2.93 -11.58
CA VAL A 125 3.89 1.61 -11.86
C VAL A 125 4.91 0.71 -12.55
N PHE A 126 5.06 -0.51 -12.06
CA PHE A 126 6.01 -1.48 -12.59
C PHE A 126 5.52 -2.92 -12.41
N THR A 127 6.06 -3.83 -13.21
CA THR A 127 5.87 -5.27 -13.03
C THR A 127 7.15 -5.85 -12.44
N PRO A 128 7.13 -6.38 -11.20
CA PRO A 128 8.33 -6.95 -10.59
C PRO A 128 8.78 -8.21 -11.34
N ALA A 129 10.09 -8.44 -11.41
CA ALA A 129 10.64 -9.65 -12.03
C ALA A 129 10.23 -10.93 -11.28
N ASP A 130 10.08 -10.85 -9.96
CA ASP A 130 9.57 -11.93 -9.10
C ASP A 130 8.45 -11.39 -8.20
N GLY A 131 7.22 -11.46 -8.71
CA GLY A 131 6.03 -11.04 -7.99
C GLY A 131 5.74 -11.89 -6.74
N ALA A 132 6.10 -13.17 -6.75
CA ALA A 132 5.96 -14.05 -5.60
C ALA A 132 6.92 -13.66 -4.47
N ALA A 133 8.14 -13.24 -4.78
CA ALA A 133 9.06 -12.71 -3.78
C ALA A 133 8.54 -11.42 -3.15
N VAL A 134 7.97 -10.51 -3.95
CA VAL A 134 7.32 -9.29 -3.42
C VAL A 134 6.19 -9.65 -2.47
N ALA A 135 5.31 -10.57 -2.88
CA ALA A 135 4.20 -11.04 -2.04
C ALA A 135 4.68 -11.59 -0.69
N ARG A 136 5.67 -12.47 -0.69
CA ARG A 136 6.25 -13.04 0.54
C ARG A 136 6.82 -11.98 1.47
N ARG A 137 7.48 -10.96 0.93
CA ARG A 137 8.05 -9.87 1.73
C ARG A 137 6.98 -8.96 2.33
N LEU A 138 5.96 -8.60 1.57
CA LEU A 138 4.82 -7.83 2.08
C LEU A 138 4.04 -8.59 3.15
N ASP A 139 3.81 -9.89 2.94
CA ASP A 139 3.16 -10.74 3.94
C ASP A 139 4.00 -10.88 5.22
N ALA A 140 5.33 -10.96 5.11
CA ALA A 140 6.23 -10.99 6.26
C ALA A 140 6.18 -9.68 7.07
N VAL A 141 6.14 -8.53 6.38
CA VAL A 141 5.99 -7.22 7.04
C VAL A 141 4.66 -7.14 7.78
N LEU A 142 3.56 -7.55 7.13
CA LEU A 142 2.23 -7.57 7.76
C LEU A 142 2.18 -8.50 8.98
N ALA A 143 2.78 -9.70 8.87
CA ALA A 143 2.86 -10.64 9.97
C ALA A 143 3.66 -10.09 11.16
N CYS A 144 4.76 -9.38 10.91
CA CYS A 144 5.50 -8.68 11.96
C CYS A 144 4.64 -7.58 12.60
N ALA A 145 4.02 -6.72 11.79
CA ALA A 145 3.19 -5.62 12.28
C ALA A 145 2.03 -6.10 13.17
N SER A 146 1.43 -7.24 12.83
CA SER A 146 0.31 -7.83 13.57
C SER A 146 0.70 -8.46 14.92
N ARG A 147 2.00 -8.61 15.21
CA ARG A 147 2.53 -9.21 16.45
C ARG A 147 3.01 -8.18 17.48
N TRP A 148 3.10 -6.92 17.10
CA TRP A 148 3.54 -5.85 18.00
C TRP A 148 2.33 -5.30 18.76
N ASP A 149 2.07 -5.90 19.89
CA ASP A 149 1.18 -5.41 20.94
C ASP A 149 2.03 -4.85 22.09
#